data_c28e4b729eb5d8acded107593d35fb37
#
_entry.id   c28e4b729eb5d8acded107593d35fb37
#
_cell.length_a   1.000
_cell.length_b   1.000
_cell.length_c   1.000
_cell.angle_alpha   90.00
_cell.angle_beta   90.00
_cell.angle_gamma   90.00
#
_symmetry.space_group_name_H-M   'P 1'
#
loop_
_entity.id
_entity.type
_entity.pdbx_description
1 polymer ?
#
loop_
_entity_poly.entity_id
_entity_poly.type
_entity_poly.pdbx_seq_one_letter_code
_entity_poly.pdbx_strand_id
1 'polypeptide(L)'
;MSSNPSIEELFVARLNEIVGARRATAIHQTMRGPKDQAYWVNPLIAGEVGLAGEPVVGAQDCYMLPASRRSEITESLAATRGVVYPINPSSMVAVKSLAPQMGEEVLDLAAAPGGKTLLMAAAMNNSGRIAAVEPVKGRFHRMRANLKRCGVTNVEFYLADGRAVGRKVAQRFGRVLLDAPCSSEARIDWNEAGTFKHWKTRKIKETSRKQRSLIRSAFAALQPGGLLVYCTCAYAPEENECVVDHLLRREPSAEVLDVVVDRDETLTGLTHWHGRALDPRLEKALRILPDRLWDGFFLCLLTRVG
;
A
#
# COMPACT_ATOMS: atom_id res chain seq x y z
N MET A 1 0.35 -42.41 5.22
CA MET A 1 1.22 -41.49 4.43
C MET A 1 0.63 -40.08 4.59
N SER A 2 1.23 -39.22 5.39
CA SER A 2 0.77 -37.81 5.50
C SER A 2 1.14 -37.12 4.21
N SER A 3 0.13 -36.75 3.42
CA SER A 3 0.34 -35.88 2.25
C SER A 3 0.97 -34.56 2.71
N ASN A 4 1.96 -34.05 1.98
CA ASN A 4 2.48 -32.72 2.23
C ASN A 4 1.33 -31.70 2.13
N PRO A 5 1.23 -30.75 3.08
CA PRO A 5 0.17 -29.76 3.06
C PRO A 5 0.22 -28.93 1.77
N SER A 6 -0.94 -28.61 1.23
CA SER A 6 -1.08 -27.74 0.06
C SER A 6 -0.61 -26.31 0.37
N ILE A 7 -0.36 -25.52 -0.67
CA ILE A 7 -0.01 -24.08 -0.50
C ILE A 7 -1.11 -23.34 0.27
N GLU A 8 -2.36 -23.65 -0.01
CA GLU A 8 -3.51 -23.03 0.64
C GLU A 8 -3.60 -23.39 2.13
N GLU A 9 -3.42 -24.68 2.49
CA GLU A 9 -3.39 -25.12 3.89
C GLU A 9 -2.25 -24.43 4.68
N LEU A 10 -1.06 -24.34 4.08
CA LEU A 10 0.07 -23.61 4.68
C LEU A 10 -0.23 -22.13 4.88
N PHE A 11 -0.88 -21.50 3.90
CA PHE A 11 -1.28 -20.10 3.99
C PHE A 11 -2.31 -19.87 5.08
N VAL A 12 -3.37 -20.69 5.15
CA VAL A 12 -4.42 -20.61 6.17
C VAL A 12 -3.87 -20.87 7.56
N ALA A 13 -3.00 -21.87 7.73
CA ALA A 13 -2.33 -22.13 9.00
C ALA A 13 -1.56 -20.89 9.48
N ARG A 14 -0.85 -20.24 8.57
CA ARG A 14 -0.10 -19.01 8.86
C ARG A 14 -1.01 -17.82 9.17
N LEU A 15 -2.12 -17.65 8.46
CA LEU A 15 -3.13 -16.64 8.82
C LEU A 15 -3.68 -16.86 10.23
N ASN A 16 -3.93 -18.12 10.62
CA ASN A 16 -4.37 -18.46 11.98
C ASN A 16 -3.40 -17.97 13.05
N GLU A 17 -2.10 -18.10 12.82
CA GLU A 17 -1.08 -17.58 13.73
C GLU A 17 -1.09 -16.04 13.83
N ILE A 18 -1.41 -15.36 12.72
CA ILE A 18 -1.34 -13.89 12.63
C ILE A 18 -2.59 -13.22 13.22
N VAL A 19 -3.79 -13.68 12.86
CA VAL A 19 -5.05 -12.99 13.16
C VAL A 19 -6.03 -13.82 14.01
N GLY A 20 -5.69 -15.06 14.35
CA GLY A 20 -6.55 -16.02 15.04
C GLY A 20 -7.52 -16.74 14.09
N ALA A 21 -7.96 -17.95 14.49
CA ALA A 21 -8.70 -18.87 13.63
C ALA A 21 -9.98 -18.27 13.03
N ARG A 22 -10.78 -17.56 13.83
CA ARG A 22 -12.05 -16.96 13.36
C ARG A 22 -11.83 -15.96 12.22
N ARG A 23 -10.86 -15.05 12.39
CA ARG A 23 -10.56 -14.02 11.37
C ARG A 23 -9.89 -14.64 10.16
N ALA A 24 -8.99 -15.59 10.34
CA ALA A 24 -8.34 -16.29 9.25
C ALA A 24 -9.35 -17.01 8.34
N THR A 25 -10.36 -17.66 8.92
CA THR A 25 -11.45 -18.27 8.16
C THR A 25 -12.23 -17.22 7.36
N ALA A 26 -12.59 -16.10 7.96
CA ALA A 26 -13.31 -15.02 7.29
C ALA A 26 -12.48 -14.41 6.13
N ILE A 27 -11.18 -14.14 6.35
CA ILE A 27 -10.26 -13.66 5.31
C ILE A 27 -10.18 -14.68 4.16
N HIS A 28 -9.99 -15.94 4.47
CA HIS A 28 -9.88 -17.00 3.46
C HIS A 28 -11.17 -17.11 2.62
N GLN A 29 -12.35 -17.05 3.26
CA GLN A 29 -13.63 -17.03 2.55
C GLN A 29 -13.76 -15.80 1.63
N THR A 30 -13.34 -14.62 2.11
CA THR A 30 -13.31 -13.40 1.31
C THR A 30 -12.41 -13.53 0.07
N MET A 31 -11.25 -14.20 0.22
CA MET A 31 -10.30 -14.43 -0.88
C MET A 31 -10.78 -15.47 -1.91
N ARG A 32 -11.84 -16.23 -1.61
CA ARG A 32 -12.54 -17.15 -2.52
C ARG A 32 -13.81 -16.54 -3.11
N GLY A 33 -14.28 -15.46 -2.53
CA GLY A 33 -15.50 -14.78 -2.96
C GLY A 33 -15.28 -13.82 -4.13
N PRO A 34 -16.38 -13.37 -4.74
CA PRO A 34 -16.31 -12.33 -5.76
C PRO A 34 -15.82 -11.02 -5.15
N LYS A 35 -14.92 -10.33 -5.87
CA LYS A 35 -14.37 -9.03 -5.46
C LYS A 35 -15.06 -7.90 -6.22
N ASP A 36 -15.73 -7.04 -5.47
CA ASP A 36 -16.26 -5.79 -5.99
C ASP A 36 -15.10 -4.87 -6.40
N GLN A 37 -15.35 -3.93 -7.29
CA GLN A 37 -14.32 -3.05 -7.82
C GLN A 37 -14.63 -1.60 -7.50
N ALA A 38 -13.68 -0.90 -6.88
CA ALA A 38 -13.79 0.54 -6.71
C ALA A 38 -13.11 1.31 -7.83
N TYR A 39 -13.63 2.51 -8.07
CA TYR A 39 -13.01 3.56 -8.86
C TYR A 39 -13.05 4.88 -8.08
N TRP A 40 -12.02 5.65 -8.26
CA TRP A 40 -11.91 6.99 -7.71
C TRP A 40 -12.07 8.03 -8.81
N VAL A 41 -12.84 9.07 -8.54
CA VAL A 41 -13.05 10.20 -9.46
C VAL A 41 -11.88 11.17 -9.32
N ASN A 42 -11.19 11.37 -10.43
CA ASN A 42 -9.97 12.15 -10.47
C ASN A 42 -10.27 13.66 -10.64
N PRO A 43 -10.00 14.50 -9.62
CA PRO A 43 -10.29 15.94 -9.71
C PRO A 43 -9.33 16.70 -10.65
N LEU A 44 -8.24 16.08 -11.09
CA LEU A 44 -7.27 16.72 -12.00
C LEU A 44 -7.74 16.76 -13.45
N ILE A 45 -8.79 16.00 -13.80
CA ILE A 45 -9.34 15.92 -15.16
C ILE A 45 -10.83 16.20 -15.13
N ALA A 46 -11.25 17.26 -15.80
CA ALA A 46 -12.66 17.51 -16.04
C ALA A 46 -13.22 16.50 -17.07
N GLY A 47 -14.39 15.94 -16.80
CA GLY A 47 -15.06 15.03 -17.71
C GLY A 47 -16.25 14.34 -17.06
N GLU A 48 -17.07 13.72 -17.89
CA GLU A 48 -18.22 12.94 -17.46
C GLU A 48 -17.74 11.57 -16.93
N VAL A 49 -18.22 11.18 -15.75
CA VAL A 49 -17.89 9.86 -15.14
C VAL A 49 -18.62 8.73 -15.85
N GLY A 50 -19.91 8.90 -16.16
CA GLY A 50 -20.71 7.93 -16.89
C GLY A 50 -20.87 6.56 -16.21
N LEU A 51 -20.50 6.43 -14.93
CA LEU A 51 -20.59 5.21 -14.13
C LEU A 51 -21.49 5.46 -12.91
N ALA A 52 -22.49 4.61 -12.72
CA ALA A 52 -23.39 4.67 -11.57
C ALA A 52 -22.90 3.68 -10.48
N GLY A 53 -21.91 4.10 -9.70
CA GLY A 53 -21.39 3.38 -8.55
C GLY A 53 -21.97 3.86 -7.22
N GLU A 54 -21.89 3.02 -6.19
CA GLU A 54 -22.25 3.38 -4.81
C GLU A 54 -21.06 4.03 -4.11
N PRO A 55 -21.26 5.11 -3.31
CA PRO A 55 -20.18 5.73 -2.56
C PRO A 55 -19.51 4.74 -1.58
N VAL A 56 -18.19 4.80 -1.48
CA VAL A 56 -17.44 3.98 -0.53
C VAL A 56 -17.24 4.74 0.78
N VAL A 57 -17.79 4.21 1.87
CA VAL A 57 -17.62 4.80 3.21
C VAL A 57 -16.14 4.86 3.57
N GLY A 58 -15.70 5.99 4.12
CA GLY A 58 -14.31 6.23 4.52
C GLY A 58 -13.33 6.54 3.39
N ALA A 59 -13.78 6.55 2.10
CA ALA A 59 -12.97 6.86 0.93
C ALA A 59 -13.61 7.95 0.05
N GLN A 60 -13.17 9.18 0.21
CA GLN A 60 -13.72 10.34 -0.49
C GLN A 60 -13.57 10.20 -2.01
N ASP A 61 -14.62 10.61 -2.76
CA ASP A 61 -14.69 10.55 -4.22
C ASP A 61 -14.44 9.15 -4.80
N CYS A 62 -14.63 8.11 -3.97
CA CYS A 62 -14.49 6.71 -4.32
C CYS A 62 -15.86 6.04 -4.37
N TYR A 63 -16.09 5.28 -5.45
CA TYR A 63 -17.36 4.60 -5.72
C TYR A 63 -17.07 3.14 -6.05
N MET A 64 -18.03 2.26 -5.78
CA MET A 64 -17.90 0.84 -6.07
C MET A 64 -18.96 0.34 -7.06
N LEU A 65 -18.58 -0.65 -7.83
CA LEU A 65 -19.48 -1.50 -8.62
C LEU A 65 -19.32 -2.96 -8.17
N PRO A 66 -20.40 -3.75 -8.20
CA PRO A 66 -20.35 -5.17 -7.90
C PRO A 66 -19.44 -5.91 -8.88
N ALA A 67 -18.90 -7.05 -8.45
CA ALA A 67 -17.97 -7.88 -9.22
C ALA A 67 -18.44 -8.17 -10.67
N SER A 68 -19.76 -8.38 -10.86
CA SER A 68 -20.38 -8.63 -12.16
C SER A 68 -20.29 -7.45 -13.14
N ARG A 69 -20.05 -6.24 -12.65
CA ARG A 69 -19.97 -4.99 -13.44
C ARG A 69 -18.54 -4.43 -13.51
N ARG A 70 -17.54 -5.21 -13.10
CA ARG A 70 -16.12 -4.78 -13.02
C ARG A 70 -15.58 -4.26 -14.36
N SER A 71 -15.95 -4.90 -15.49
CA SER A 71 -15.52 -4.49 -16.84
C SER A 71 -16.01 -3.09 -17.21
N GLU A 72 -17.17 -2.66 -16.69
CA GLU A 72 -17.69 -1.32 -16.97
C GLU A 72 -16.71 -0.22 -16.52
N ILE A 73 -15.95 -0.43 -15.42
CA ILE A 73 -14.95 0.54 -14.99
C ILE A 73 -13.77 0.56 -15.96
N THR A 74 -13.16 -0.62 -16.22
CA THR A 74 -11.92 -0.70 -16.99
C THR A 74 -12.07 -0.39 -18.46
N GLU A 75 -13.25 -0.62 -19.02
CA GLU A 75 -13.60 -0.39 -20.45
C GLU A 75 -14.25 0.98 -20.67
N SER A 76 -14.54 1.75 -19.60
CA SER A 76 -15.17 3.07 -19.72
C SER A 76 -14.29 4.09 -20.45
N LEU A 77 -14.92 5.02 -21.15
CA LEU A 77 -14.24 6.20 -21.67
C LEU A 77 -13.65 7.04 -20.55
N ALA A 78 -14.32 7.12 -19.40
CA ALA A 78 -13.84 7.85 -18.22
C ALA A 78 -12.50 7.28 -17.72
N ALA A 79 -12.34 5.95 -17.64
CA ALA A 79 -11.07 5.33 -17.26
C ALA A 79 -10.00 5.53 -18.35
N THR A 80 -10.35 5.40 -19.61
CA THR A 80 -9.44 5.62 -20.74
C THR A 80 -8.91 7.06 -20.76
N ARG A 81 -9.74 8.03 -20.42
CA ARG A 81 -9.39 9.47 -20.37
C ARG A 81 -8.77 9.90 -19.03
N GLY A 82 -8.74 9.04 -18.02
CA GLY A 82 -8.20 9.35 -16.68
C GLY A 82 -9.14 10.14 -15.78
N VAL A 83 -10.42 10.32 -16.16
CA VAL A 83 -11.48 10.95 -15.34
C VAL A 83 -11.79 10.07 -14.13
N VAL A 84 -11.73 8.74 -14.29
CA VAL A 84 -11.77 7.80 -13.17
C VAL A 84 -10.52 6.91 -13.16
N TYR A 85 -10.15 6.46 -11.97
CA TYR A 85 -9.02 5.56 -11.79
C TYR A 85 -9.45 4.35 -10.96
N PRO A 86 -9.33 3.10 -11.48
CA PRO A 86 -9.59 1.89 -10.70
C PRO A 86 -8.61 1.80 -9.53
N ILE A 87 -9.10 1.74 -8.31
CA ILE A 87 -8.27 1.72 -7.11
C ILE A 87 -8.90 0.86 -6.03
N ASN A 88 -8.08 0.28 -5.16
CA ASN A 88 -8.58 -0.31 -3.94
C ASN A 88 -8.62 0.76 -2.82
N PRO A 89 -9.73 0.88 -2.07
CA PRO A 89 -9.86 1.89 -1.02
C PRO A 89 -8.77 1.82 0.05
N SER A 90 -8.23 0.63 0.36
CA SER A 90 -7.10 0.45 1.28
C SER A 90 -5.87 1.28 0.89
N SER A 91 -5.65 1.49 -0.42
CA SER A 91 -4.55 2.33 -0.93
C SER A 91 -4.75 3.81 -0.64
N MET A 92 -6.00 4.27 -0.54
CA MET A 92 -6.33 5.68 -0.25
C MET A 92 -5.99 6.02 1.20
N VAL A 93 -6.12 5.06 2.14
CA VAL A 93 -5.76 5.26 3.55
C VAL A 93 -4.29 5.67 3.69
N ALA A 94 -3.39 5.09 2.90
CA ALA A 94 -1.96 5.42 2.94
C ALA A 94 -1.69 6.90 2.57
N VAL A 95 -2.36 7.41 1.55
CA VAL A 95 -2.20 8.81 1.11
C VAL A 95 -2.90 9.77 2.08
N LYS A 96 -4.09 9.41 2.59
CA LYS A 96 -4.80 10.19 3.62
C LYS A 96 -3.96 10.31 4.90
N SER A 97 -3.31 9.23 5.33
CA SER A 97 -2.42 9.24 6.51
C SER A 97 -1.14 10.03 6.30
N LEU A 98 -0.58 10.02 5.08
CA LEU A 98 0.59 10.84 4.73
C LEU A 98 0.25 12.33 4.67
N ALA A 99 -0.99 12.67 4.29
CA ALA A 99 -1.55 14.02 4.21
C ALA A 99 -0.63 15.02 3.48
N PRO A 100 -0.22 14.75 2.22
CA PRO A 100 0.64 15.67 1.48
C PRO A 100 -0.08 17.00 1.23
N GLN A 101 0.64 18.13 1.38
CA GLN A 101 0.09 19.46 1.26
C GLN A 101 0.57 20.14 -0.04
N MET A 102 -0.19 21.13 -0.52
CA MET A 102 0.19 21.95 -1.66
C MET A 102 1.56 22.60 -1.42
N GLY A 103 2.42 22.58 -2.44
CA GLY A 103 3.75 23.17 -2.38
C GLY A 103 4.84 22.30 -1.74
N GLU A 104 4.51 21.16 -1.11
CA GLU A 104 5.51 20.27 -0.49
C GLU A 104 6.37 19.51 -1.51
N GLU A 105 7.56 19.09 -1.05
CA GLU A 105 8.36 18.06 -1.71
C GLU A 105 8.07 16.69 -1.11
N VAL A 106 7.57 15.77 -1.94
CA VAL A 106 7.15 14.41 -1.55
C VAL A 106 8.01 13.37 -2.27
N LEU A 107 8.39 12.30 -1.57
CA LEU A 107 9.06 11.14 -2.15
C LEU A 107 8.11 9.94 -2.19
N ASP A 108 7.91 9.35 -3.37
CA ASP A 108 7.30 8.03 -3.56
C ASP A 108 8.39 7.02 -3.94
N LEU A 109 8.83 6.20 -2.99
CA LEU A 109 10.05 5.41 -3.12
C LEU A 109 9.87 4.09 -3.87
N ALA A 110 8.62 3.66 -4.16
CA ALA A 110 8.30 2.47 -4.96
C ALA A 110 7.00 2.70 -5.75
N ALA A 111 7.00 3.72 -6.58
CA ALA A 111 5.81 4.43 -7.07
C ALA A 111 4.93 3.65 -8.07
N ALA A 112 5.48 2.69 -8.84
CA ALA A 112 4.69 2.01 -9.86
C ALA A 112 3.60 1.08 -9.27
N PRO A 113 2.40 1.07 -9.87
CA PRO A 113 2.00 1.60 -11.18
C PRO A 113 1.53 3.07 -11.19
N GLY A 114 1.62 3.83 -10.06
CA GLY A 114 1.33 5.25 -10.00
C GLY A 114 0.03 5.65 -9.30
N GLY A 115 -0.77 4.69 -8.81
CA GLY A 115 -2.07 5.02 -8.20
C GLY A 115 -1.96 5.89 -6.95
N LYS A 116 -1.03 5.59 -6.02
CA LYS A 116 -0.81 6.41 -4.84
C LYS A 116 -0.13 7.74 -5.19
N THR A 117 0.79 7.74 -6.17
CA THR A 117 1.39 8.97 -6.72
C THR A 117 0.30 9.89 -7.30
N LEU A 118 -0.69 9.35 -8.03
CA LEU A 118 -1.84 10.08 -8.56
C LEU A 118 -2.67 10.71 -7.43
N LEU A 119 -3.01 9.94 -6.40
CA LEU A 119 -3.75 10.45 -5.24
C LEU A 119 -2.99 11.58 -4.52
N MET A 120 -1.66 11.45 -4.37
CA MET A 120 -0.83 12.52 -3.79
C MET A 120 -0.81 13.77 -4.67
N ALA A 121 -0.64 13.62 -5.98
CA ALA A 121 -0.67 14.74 -6.92
C ALA A 121 -2.02 15.48 -6.89
N ALA A 122 -3.14 14.74 -6.77
CA ALA A 122 -4.47 15.30 -6.64
C ALA A 122 -4.64 16.05 -5.29
N ALA A 123 -4.22 15.44 -4.18
CA ALA A 123 -4.26 16.09 -2.86
C ALA A 123 -3.42 17.38 -2.83
N MET A 124 -2.34 17.42 -3.58
CA MET A 124 -1.48 18.60 -3.75
C MET A 124 -1.98 19.57 -4.85
N ASN A 125 -3.07 19.25 -5.53
CA ASN A 125 -3.57 20.03 -6.68
C ASN A 125 -2.48 20.32 -7.73
N ASN A 126 -1.66 19.30 -8.06
CA ASN A 126 -0.49 19.44 -8.95
C ASN A 126 0.52 20.54 -8.52
N SER A 127 0.50 20.98 -7.25
CA SER A 127 1.42 21.97 -6.69
C SER A 127 2.56 21.32 -5.94
N GLY A 128 3.74 21.96 -5.90
CA GLY A 128 4.92 21.35 -5.31
C GLY A 128 5.56 20.30 -6.21
N ARG A 129 6.21 19.28 -5.63
CA ARG A 129 6.98 18.29 -6.39
C ARG A 129 6.87 16.89 -5.78
N ILE A 130 6.63 15.89 -6.61
CA ILE A 130 6.69 14.46 -6.23
C ILE A 130 7.87 13.81 -6.94
N ALA A 131 8.82 13.26 -6.20
CA ALA A 131 9.89 12.41 -6.73
C ALA A 131 9.42 10.95 -6.74
N ALA A 132 9.09 10.40 -7.90
CA ALA A 132 8.58 9.04 -8.07
C ALA A 132 9.69 8.10 -8.54
N VAL A 133 10.02 7.08 -7.71
CA VAL A 133 11.13 6.15 -7.93
C VAL A 133 10.59 4.75 -8.25
N GLU A 134 11.10 4.13 -9.31
CA GLU A 134 10.79 2.74 -9.70
C GLU A 134 12.00 2.10 -10.40
N PRO A 135 12.53 0.96 -9.92
CA PRO A 135 13.70 0.32 -10.51
C PRO A 135 13.40 -0.50 -11.77
N VAL A 136 12.18 -0.98 -11.97
CA VAL A 136 11.82 -1.89 -13.08
C VAL A 136 11.35 -1.10 -14.29
N LYS A 137 12.13 -1.10 -15.38
CA LYS A 137 11.89 -0.31 -16.60
C LYS A 137 10.45 -0.43 -17.13
N GLY A 138 9.90 -1.64 -17.23
CA GLY A 138 8.52 -1.84 -17.73
C GLY A 138 7.46 -1.22 -16.82
N ARG A 139 7.62 -1.34 -15.48
CA ARG A 139 6.73 -0.71 -14.50
C ARG A 139 6.88 0.82 -14.50
N PHE A 140 8.11 1.31 -14.63
CA PHE A 140 8.42 2.74 -14.76
C PHE A 140 7.69 3.40 -15.94
N HIS A 141 7.75 2.80 -17.14
CA HIS A 141 7.06 3.34 -18.31
C HIS A 141 5.54 3.30 -18.15
N ARG A 142 5.00 2.23 -17.56
CA ARG A 142 3.57 2.13 -17.24
C ARG A 142 3.11 3.21 -16.28
N MET A 143 3.88 3.45 -15.20
CA MET A 143 3.63 4.53 -14.25
C MET A 143 3.56 5.90 -14.94
N ARG A 144 4.56 6.23 -15.77
CA ARG A 144 4.60 7.50 -16.52
C ARG A 144 3.37 7.66 -17.42
N ALA A 145 3.00 6.62 -18.15
CA ALA A 145 1.82 6.64 -19.03
C ALA A 145 0.53 6.84 -18.23
N ASN A 146 0.35 6.15 -17.10
CA ASN A 146 -0.80 6.29 -16.22
C ASN A 146 -0.92 7.71 -15.67
N LEU A 147 0.16 8.26 -15.11
CA LEU A 147 0.15 9.59 -14.49
C LEU A 147 -0.09 10.69 -15.53
N LYS A 148 0.53 10.58 -16.70
CA LYS A 148 0.28 11.50 -17.83
C LYS A 148 -1.19 11.47 -18.26
N ARG A 149 -1.77 10.27 -18.42
CA ARG A 149 -3.19 10.08 -18.79
C ARG A 149 -4.13 10.70 -17.75
N CYS A 150 -3.75 10.65 -16.47
CA CYS A 150 -4.53 11.19 -15.36
C CYS A 150 -4.25 12.66 -15.04
N GLY A 151 -3.56 13.42 -15.91
CA GLY A 151 -3.36 14.86 -15.76
C GLY A 151 -2.36 15.28 -14.68
N VAL A 152 -1.49 14.38 -14.27
CA VAL A 152 -0.47 14.69 -13.27
C VAL A 152 0.68 15.45 -13.92
N THR A 153 1.03 16.62 -13.34
CA THR A 153 2.05 17.53 -13.89
C THR A 153 3.23 17.82 -12.94
N ASN A 154 3.10 17.53 -11.65
CA ASN A 154 4.09 17.84 -10.62
C ASN A 154 5.00 16.68 -10.24
N VAL A 155 5.17 15.66 -11.11
CA VAL A 155 5.97 14.47 -10.85
C VAL A 155 7.25 14.44 -11.66
N GLU A 156 8.37 14.23 -10.96
CA GLU A 156 9.67 13.88 -11.56
C GLU A 156 9.91 12.37 -11.41
N PHE A 157 10.31 11.73 -12.50
CA PHE A 157 10.42 10.28 -12.58
C PHE A 157 11.88 9.81 -12.52
N TYR A 158 12.16 8.85 -11.63
CA TYR A 158 13.49 8.28 -11.44
C TYR A 158 13.48 6.77 -11.65
N LEU A 159 14.14 6.32 -12.72
CA LEU A 159 14.42 4.89 -12.94
C LEU A 159 15.64 4.52 -12.08
N ALA A 160 15.40 4.17 -10.82
CA ALA A 160 16.46 3.96 -9.83
C ALA A 160 16.03 2.96 -8.74
N ASP A 161 17.03 2.40 -8.06
CA ASP A 161 16.80 1.55 -6.89
C ASP A 161 16.56 2.42 -5.65
N GLY A 162 15.36 2.33 -5.08
CA GLY A 162 14.95 3.06 -3.88
C GLY A 162 15.85 2.84 -2.67
N ARG A 163 16.55 1.71 -2.58
CA ARG A 163 17.46 1.39 -1.47
C ARG A 163 18.68 2.34 -1.38
N ALA A 164 19.00 3.01 -2.47
CA ALA A 164 20.14 3.92 -2.53
C ALA A 164 19.75 5.41 -2.43
N VAL A 165 18.45 5.74 -2.48
CA VAL A 165 17.94 7.12 -2.57
C VAL A 165 18.26 7.91 -1.32
N GLY A 166 18.00 7.39 -0.12
CA GLY A 166 18.19 8.12 1.14
C GLY A 166 19.61 8.62 1.39
N ARG A 167 20.64 7.90 0.87
CA ARG A 167 22.03 8.36 0.94
C ARG A 167 22.34 9.53 0.03
N LYS A 168 21.55 9.71 -1.06
CA LYS A 168 21.75 10.77 -2.06
C LYS A 168 20.99 12.04 -1.69
N VAL A 169 19.89 11.91 -0.97
CA VAL A 169 18.95 13.01 -0.66
C VAL A 169 18.55 12.97 0.81
N ALA A 170 19.53 12.87 1.71
CA ALA A 170 19.28 12.80 3.15
C ALA A 170 18.48 14.02 3.64
N GLN A 171 17.46 13.75 4.48
CA GLN A 171 16.64 14.74 5.18
C GLN A 171 16.06 15.83 4.26
N ARG A 172 15.66 15.45 3.06
CA ARG A 172 15.16 16.40 2.06
C ARG A 172 13.63 16.53 2.06
N PHE A 173 12.90 15.43 2.29
CA PHE A 173 11.47 15.38 2.03
C PHE A 173 10.64 15.51 3.30
N GLY A 174 9.61 16.38 3.27
CA GLY A 174 8.63 16.50 4.35
C GLY A 174 7.67 15.32 4.41
N ARG A 175 7.44 14.66 3.27
CA ARG A 175 6.55 13.51 3.15
C ARG A 175 7.24 12.42 2.35
N VAL A 176 7.20 11.18 2.86
CA VAL A 176 7.75 10.00 2.18
C VAL A 176 6.71 8.90 2.18
N LEU A 177 6.40 8.36 1.01
CA LEU A 177 5.59 7.15 0.84
C LEU A 177 6.50 5.97 0.48
N LEU A 178 6.34 4.87 1.20
CA LEU A 178 6.91 3.58 0.85
C LEU A 178 5.81 2.52 0.81
N ASP A 179 5.09 2.44 -0.34
CA ASP A 179 4.26 1.28 -0.68
C ASP A 179 5.20 0.15 -1.08
N ALA A 180 5.66 -0.60 -0.08
CA ALA A 180 6.80 -1.50 -0.25
C ALA A 180 6.47 -2.69 -1.15
N PRO A 181 7.35 -3.06 -2.10
CA PRO A 181 7.19 -4.30 -2.84
C PRO A 181 7.11 -5.47 -1.85
N CYS A 182 6.03 -6.25 -1.91
CA CYS A 182 5.70 -7.28 -0.95
C CYS A 182 5.27 -8.59 -1.63
N SER A 183 4.97 -9.62 -0.83
CA SER A 183 4.43 -10.90 -1.30
C SER A 183 3.04 -10.79 -1.93
N SER A 184 2.33 -9.69 -1.71
CA SER A 184 0.99 -9.40 -2.24
C SER A 184 -0.07 -10.42 -1.78
N GLU A 185 0.05 -10.95 -0.57
CA GLU A 185 -0.83 -11.98 -0.02
C GLU A 185 -2.31 -11.60 -0.04
N ALA A 186 -2.63 -10.32 0.17
CA ALA A 186 -4.01 -9.84 0.15
C ALA A 186 -4.63 -9.80 -1.26
N ARG A 187 -3.85 -10.03 -2.31
CA ARG A 187 -4.29 -10.08 -3.71
C ARG A 187 -4.39 -11.50 -4.25
N ILE A 188 -4.20 -12.51 -3.42
CA ILE A 188 -4.41 -13.90 -3.80
C ILE A 188 -5.90 -14.12 -4.01
N ASP A 189 -6.25 -14.69 -5.17
CA ASP A 189 -7.55 -15.27 -5.46
C ASP A 189 -7.37 -16.80 -5.53
N TRP A 190 -7.97 -17.52 -4.61
CA TRP A 190 -7.82 -18.98 -4.54
C TRP A 190 -8.54 -19.71 -5.68
N ASN A 191 -9.32 -19.02 -6.49
CA ASN A 191 -9.90 -19.58 -7.71
C ASN A 191 -8.97 -19.44 -8.93
N GLU A 192 -7.90 -18.60 -8.81
CA GLU A 192 -6.94 -18.33 -9.88
C GLU A 192 -5.53 -18.79 -9.51
N ALA A 193 -5.11 -19.97 -9.95
CA ALA A 193 -3.80 -20.56 -9.64
C ALA A 193 -2.62 -19.64 -9.97
N GLY A 194 -2.77 -18.74 -10.94
CA GLY A 194 -1.76 -17.74 -11.31
C GLY A 194 -1.40 -16.79 -10.16
N THR A 195 -2.30 -16.54 -9.21
CA THR A 195 -2.14 -15.59 -8.13
C THR A 195 -1.36 -16.16 -6.93
N PHE A 196 -1.44 -17.44 -6.64
CA PHE A 196 -0.85 -18.06 -5.44
C PHE A 196 0.25 -19.10 -5.70
N LYS A 197 0.37 -19.66 -6.91
CA LYS A 197 1.35 -20.73 -7.22
C LYS A 197 2.81 -20.40 -6.86
N HIS A 198 3.15 -19.13 -6.76
CA HIS A 198 4.48 -18.66 -6.41
C HIS A 198 4.61 -18.22 -4.94
N TRP A 199 3.52 -18.32 -4.16
CA TRP A 199 3.56 -17.99 -2.74
C TRP A 199 4.42 -19.02 -1.99
N LYS A 200 5.40 -18.55 -1.23
CA LYS A 200 6.31 -19.36 -0.42
C LYS A 200 6.86 -18.51 0.73
N THR A 201 7.01 -19.09 1.90
CA THR A 201 7.61 -18.43 3.08
C THR A 201 9.06 -17.97 2.84
N ARG A 202 9.81 -18.68 1.99
CA ARG A 202 11.15 -18.22 1.55
C ARG A 202 11.09 -16.88 0.84
N LYS A 203 10.09 -16.67 -0.03
CA LYS A 203 9.91 -15.40 -0.77
C LYS A 203 9.60 -14.25 0.20
N ILE A 204 8.78 -14.49 1.21
CA ILE A 204 8.48 -13.52 2.27
C ILE A 204 9.78 -13.05 2.94
N LYS A 205 10.67 -13.99 3.31
CA LYS A 205 11.97 -13.67 3.91
C LYS A 205 12.89 -12.86 2.97
N GLU A 206 12.90 -13.18 1.68
CA GLU A 206 13.68 -12.45 0.67
C GLU A 206 13.15 -11.03 0.49
N THR A 207 11.83 -10.86 0.41
CA THR A 207 11.16 -9.57 0.26
C THR A 207 11.36 -8.70 1.49
N SER A 208 11.20 -9.26 2.69
CA SER A 208 11.43 -8.58 3.97
C SER A 208 12.85 -7.97 4.06
N ARG A 209 13.89 -8.67 3.57
CA ARG A 209 15.25 -8.12 3.53
C ARG A 209 15.37 -6.87 2.65
N LYS A 210 14.68 -6.86 1.50
CA LYS A 210 14.64 -5.69 0.61
C LYS A 210 13.87 -4.53 1.27
N GLN A 211 12.74 -4.84 1.90
CA GLN A 211 11.92 -3.85 2.60
C GLN A 211 12.66 -3.18 3.74
N ARG A 212 13.48 -3.91 4.52
CA ARG A 212 14.35 -3.33 5.55
C ARG A 212 15.36 -2.32 5.01
N SER A 213 15.87 -2.57 3.81
CA SER A 213 16.77 -1.61 3.16
C SER A 213 16.01 -0.40 2.60
N LEU A 214 14.81 -0.62 2.08
CA LEU A 214 13.94 0.45 1.55
C LEU A 214 13.45 1.37 2.66
N ILE A 215 12.95 0.84 3.80
CA ILE A 215 12.44 1.67 4.89
C ILE A 215 13.55 2.53 5.52
N ARG A 216 14.77 1.99 5.63
CA ARG A 216 15.94 2.79 6.07
C ARG A 216 16.28 3.89 5.08
N SER A 217 16.21 3.61 3.78
CA SER A 217 16.42 4.62 2.74
C SER A 217 15.33 5.70 2.77
N ALA A 218 14.06 5.30 2.94
CA ALA A 218 12.93 6.21 3.09
C ALA A 218 13.09 7.11 4.31
N PHE A 219 13.44 6.53 5.45
CA PHE A 219 13.66 7.28 6.69
C PHE A 219 14.87 8.22 6.61
N ALA A 220 15.96 7.81 5.97
CA ALA A 220 17.13 8.67 5.75
C ALA A 220 16.80 9.90 4.87
N ALA A 221 15.86 9.77 3.93
CA ALA A 221 15.40 10.87 3.08
C ALA A 221 14.41 11.82 3.79
N LEU A 222 13.81 11.38 4.92
CA LEU A 222 12.82 12.13 5.69
C LEU A 222 13.48 13.22 6.53
N GLN A 223 13.01 14.45 6.42
CA GLN A 223 13.45 15.56 7.26
C GLN A 223 12.92 15.45 8.70
N PRO A 224 13.54 16.12 9.69
CA PRO A 224 12.97 16.25 11.03
C PRO A 224 11.54 16.83 10.99
N GLY A 225 10.61 16.28 11.76
CA GLY A 225 9.20 16.64 11.76
C GLY A 225 8.40 16.14 10.54
N GLY A 226 9.04 15.50 9.57
CA GLY A 226 8.37 14.92 8.40
C GLY A 226 7.60 13.64 8.70
N LEU A 227 6.75 13.21 7.76
CA LEU A 227 5.94 12.00 7.86
C LEU A 227 6.37 10.95 6.84
N LEU A 228 6.51 9.70 7.28
CA LEU A 228 6.75 8.52 6.45
C LEU A 228 5.59 7.53 6.63
N VAL A 229 4.93 7.18 5.53
CA VAL A 229 4.01 6.05 5.50
C VAL A 229 4.74 4.83 4.94
N TYR A 230 4.84 3.77 5.75
CA TYR A 230 5.21 2.43 5.31
C TYR A 230 3.96 1.58 5.18
N CYS A 231 3.73 0.97 4.03
CA CYS A 231 2.57 0.11 3.83
C CYS A 231 2.86 -1.07 2.90
N THR A 232 2.04 -2.12 3.02
CA THR A 232 2.07 -3.33 2.18
C THR A 232 0.66 -3.91 2.00
N CYS A 233 0.46 -4.71 0.95
CA CYS A 233 -0.68 -5.61 0.81
C CYS A 233 -0.32 -7.06 1.18
N ALA A 234 0.47 -7.27 2.26
CA ALA A 234 0.84 -8.56 2.82
C ALA A 234 0.25 -8.75 4.21
N TYR A 235 -0.05 -9.99 4.58
CA TYR A 235 -0.43 -10.34 5.95
C TYR A 235 0.80 -10.66 6.82
N ALA A 236 1.89 -11.13 6.20
CA ALA A 236 3.08 -11.62 6.88
C ALA A 236 3.73 -10.57 7.79
N PRO A 237 3.85 -10.81 9.11
CA PRO A 237 4.51 -9.88 10.04
C PRO A 237 5.97 -9.61 9.68
N GLU A 238 6.64 -10.54 8.99
CA GLU A 238 8.02 -10.37 8.52
C GLU A 238 8.16 -9.25 7.50
N GLU A 239 7.10 -8.96 6.74
CA GLU A 239 7.04 -7.87 5.74
C GLU A 239 6.43 -6.59 6.31
N ASN A 240 5.82 -6.67 7.48
CA ASN A 240 5.09 -5.62 8.17
C ASN A 240 5.83 -5.19 9.43
N GLU A 241 5.36 -5.59 10.61
CA GLU A 241 5.89 -5.15 11.90
C GLU A 241 7.38 -5.44 12.06
N CYS A 242 7.87 -6.59 11.61
CA CYS A 242 9.29 -6.91 11.71
C CYS A 242 10.20 -6.00 10.86
N VAL A 243 9.66 -5.37 9.82
CA VAL A 243 10.40 -4.36 9.03
C VAL A 243 10.45 -3.04 9.77
N VAL A 244 9.33 -2.62 10.35
CA VAL A 244 9.27 -1.39 11.14
C VAL A 244 10.08 -1.53 12.44
N ASP A 245 9.96 -2.66 13.17
CA ASP A 245 10.79 -2.97 14.35
C ASP A 245 12.30 -2.88 14.04
N HIS A 246 12.69 -3.36 12.85
CA HIS A 246 14.08 -3.25 12.42
C HIS A 246 14.54 -1.80 12.24
N LEU A 247 13.66 -0.89 11.79
CA LEU A 247 13.96 0.55 11.73
C LEU A 247 14.05 1.15 13.13
N LEU A 248 13.01 0.95 13.97
CA LEU A 248 12.90 1.53 15.30
C LEU A 248 14.07 1.19 16.20
N ARG A 249 14.60 -0.05 16.09
CA ARG A 249 15.81 -0.48 16.85
C ARG A 249 17.10 0.20 16.40
N ARG A 250 17.14 0.85 15.24
CA ARG A 250 18.36 1.44 14.66
C ARG A 250 18.33 2.94 14.55
N GLU A 251 17.14 3.50 14.57
CA GLU A 251 16.90 4.93 14.38
C GLU A 251 16.14 5.46 15.62
N PRO A 252 16.85 5.86 16.68
CA PRO A 252 16.21 6.37 17.91
C PRO A 252 15.31 7.59 17.67
N SER A 253 15.54 8.34 16.58
CA SER A 253 14.72 9.47 16.15
C SER A 253 13.43 9.05 15.44
N ALA A 254 13.18 7.74 15.24
CA ALA A 254 11.94 7.28 14.61
C ALA A 254 10.85 7.07 15.67
N GLU A 255 9.70 7.71 15.47
CA GLU A 255 8.50 7.55 16.28
C GLU A 255 7.34 7.04 15.43
N VAL A 256 6.48 6.18 16.04
CA VAL A 256 5.25 5.68 15.44
C VAL A 256 4.10 6.56 15.87
N LEU A 257 3.34 7.06 14.90
CA LEU A 257 2.15 7.86 15.12
C LEU A 257 0.89 7.01 14.96
N ASP A 258 -0.21 7.45 15.58
CA ASP A 258 -1.51 6.81 15.43
C ASP A 258 -2.06 7.02 14.02
N VAL A 259 -2.74 6.01 13.49
CA VAL A 259 -3.44 6.06 12.20
C VAL A 259 -4.94 6.02 12.45
N VAL A 260 -5.65 7.01 11.93
CA VAL A 260 -7.13 7.05 12.00
C VAL A 260 -7.71 6.63 10.66
N VAL A 261 -8.58 5.63 10.71
CA VAL A 261 -9.36 5.18 9.56
C VAL A 261 -10.82 5.05 9.97
N ASP A 262 -11.72 5.49 9.11
CA ASP A 262 -13.16 5.34 9.29
C ASP A 262 -13.61 3.96 8.80
N ARG A 263 -13.27 2.93 9.60
CA ARG A 263 -13.56 1.52 9.29
C ARG A 263 -13.42 0.65 10.56
N ASP A 264 -14.42 -0.20 10.80
CA ASP A 264 -14.45 -1.10 11.95
C ASP A 264 -13.56 -2.34 11.80
N GLU A 265 -13.44 -2.87 10.57
CA GLU A 265 -12.69 -4.11 10.29
C GLU A 265 -11.18 -3.86 10.24
N THR A 266 -10.61 -3.53 11.42
CA THR A 266 -9.18 -3.26 11.59
C THR A 266 -8.61 -3.97 12.81
N LEU A 267 -7.28 -4.12 12.85
CA LEU A 267 -6.51 -4.58 14.00
C LEU A 267 -5.31 -3.65 14.19
N THR A 268 -4.82 -3.59 15.41
CA THR A 268 -3.52 -2.96 15.73
C THR A 268 -2.36 -3.82 15.22
N GLY A 269 -1.19 -3.25 15.11
CA GLY A 269 0.03 -3.99 14.79
C GLY A 269 0.41 -4.97 15.90
N LEU A 270 1.13 -6.02 15.52
CA LEU A 270 1.59 -7.04 16.45
C LEU A 270 2.83 -6.57 17.23
N THR A 271 2.82 -6.77 18.54
CA THR A 271 3.96 -6.51 19.44
C THR A 271 4.78 -7.77 19.76
N HIS A 272 4.35 -8.93 19.28
CA HIS A 272 5.07 -10.20 19.40
C HIS A 272 4.90 -11.03 18.12
N TRP A 273 5.98 -11.73 17.71
CA TRP A 273 5.95 -12.66 16.60
C TRP A 273 6.96 -13.80 16.77
N HIS A 274 6.51 -15.06 16.69
CA HIS A 274 7.32 -16.28 16.87
C HIS A 274 8.21 -16.22 18.13
N GLY A 275 7.60 -15.89 19.27
CA GLY A 275 8.30 -15.83 20.57
C GLY A 275 9.23 -14.63 20.77
N ARG A 276 9.33 -13.75 19.78
CA ARG A 276 10.13 -12.52 19.85
C ARG A 276 9.25 -11.31 20.15
N ALA A 277 9.62 -10.53 21.18
CA ALA A 277 9.04 -9.21 21.41
C ALA A 277 9.51 -8.23 20.32
N LEU A 278 8.56 -7.50 19.75
CA LEU A 278 8.74 -6.38 18.84
C LEU A 278 8.59 -5.07 19.62
N ASP A 279 8.92 -3.94 18.99
CA ASP A 279 8.77 -2.64 19.61
C ASP A 279 7.28 -2.38 19.98
N PRO A 280 6.96 -2.03 21.24
CA PRO A 280 5.58 -1.84 21.68
C PRO A 280 4.84 -0.71 20.95
N ARG A 281 5.55 0.29 20.42
CA ARG A 281 4.95 1.37 19.62
C ARG A 281 4.26 0.86 18.35
N LEU A 282 4.54 -0.37 17.91
CA LEU A 282 3.89 -1.01 16.77
C LEU A 282 2.39 -1.26 16.99
N GLU A 283 1.89 -1.21 18.23
CA GLU A 283 0.46 -1.24 18.53
C GLU A 283 -0.31 -0.10 17.82
N LYS A 284 0.36 1.02 17.51
CA LYS A 284 -0.20 2.13 16.73
C LYS A 284 -0.28 1.86 15.22
N ALA A 285 0.40 0.85 14.71
CA ALA A 285 0.27 0.45 13.32
C ALA A 285 -1.11 -0.17 13.06
N LEU A 286 -1.58 -0.06 11.81
CA LEU A 286 -2.90 -0.49 11.41
C LEU A 286 -2.83 -1.71 10.48
N ARG A 287 -3.68 -2.69 10.73
CA ARG A 287 -3.98 -3.80 9.83
C ARG A 287 -5.45 -3.69 9.40
N ILE A 288 -5.69 -3.35 8.14
CA ILE A 288 -7.02 -3.38 7.53
C ILE A 288 -7.32 -4.83 7.15
N LEU A 289 -8.44 -5.37 7.61
CA LEU A 289 -8.91 -6.69 7.21
C LEU A 289 -9.70 -6.61 5.90
N PRO A 290 -9.60 -7.61 5.04
CA PRO A 290 -10.28 -7.58 3.75
C PRO A 290 -11.78 -7.87 3.90
N ASP A 291 -12.56 -7.31 2.98
CA ASP A 291 -13.93 -7.71 2.68
C ASP A 291 -14.12 -7.87 1.16
N ARG A 292 -15.36 -7.80 0.67
CA ARG A 292 -15.65 -7.90 -0.77
C ARG A 292 -15.03 -6.80 -1.61
N LEU A 293 -14.71 -5.62 -1.01
CA LEU A 293 -14.19 -4.45 -1.70
C LEU A 293 -12.76 -4.11 -1.27
N TRP A 294 -12.54 -4.06 0.05
CA TRP A 294 -11.25 -3.69 0.62
C TRP A 294 -10.25 -4.85 0.58
N ASP A 295 -9.04 -4.59 0.16
CA ASP A 295 -7.94 -5.55 0.31
C ASP A 295 -7.38 -5.50 1.73
N GLY A 296 -6.85 -6.64 2.19
CA GLY A 296 -6.00 -6.64 3.38
C GLY A 296 -4.80 -5.72 3.18
N PHE A 297 -4.51 -4.88 4.20
CA PHE A 297 -3.49 -3.86 4.08
C PHE A 297 -2.83 -3.60 5.43
N PHE A 298 -1.53 -3.43 5.44
CA PHE A 298 -0.78 -2.97 6.60
C PHE A 298 -0.30 -1.54 6.37
N LEU A 299 -0.38 -0.71 7.41
CA LEU A 299 0.08 0.66 7.39
C LEU A 299 0.71 1.06 8.72
N CYS A 300 1.87 1.68 8.66
CA CYS A 300 2.53 2.31 9.81
C CYS A 300 2.92 3.75 9.44
N LEU A 301 2.44 4.71 10.23
CA LEU A 301 2.79 6.12 10.10
C LEU A 301 3.94 6.43 11.04
N LEU A 302 5.00 6.99 10.51
CA LEU A 302 6.23 7.29 11.21
C LEU A 302 6.58 8.77 11.09
N THR A 303 7.24 9.31 12.09
CA THR A 303 7.87 10.64 12.03
C THR A 303 9.34 10.55 12.45
N ARG A 304 10.13 11.53 12.04
CA ARG A 304 11.47 11.76 12.55
C ARG A 304 11.42 12.86 13.61
N VAL A 305 11.70 12.53 14.86
CA VAL A 305 11.90 13.54 15.90
C VAL A 305 13.29 14.17 15.74
N GLY A 306 13.38 15.46 16.03
CA GLY A 306 14.60 16.25 15.90
C GLY A 306 15.65 15.90 16.95
#